data_6eafe8efdb3531dc37a56081f80fb3c7
#
_entry.id   6eafe8efdb3531dc37a56081f80fb3c7
#
_cell.length_a   1.000
_cell.length_b   1.000
_cell.length_c   1.000
_cell.angle_alpha   90.00
_cell.angle_beta   90.00
_cell.angle_gamma   90.00
#
_symmetry.space_group_name_H-M   'P 1'
#
loop_
_entity.id
_entity.type
_entity.pdbx_description
1 polymer ?
#
loop_
_entity_poly.entity_id
_entity_poly.type
_entity_poly.pdbx_seq_one_letter_code
_entity_poly.pdbx_strand_id
1 'polypeptide(L)'
;MRPHHLAALAALSVLVPAMLSAQSAEPRRLDSPFRPPVNFVEQNPAPPIPPDVTDDRRVARNYPEQPPVIPHNVRDYQITLNNNQCLTCHSRRFTEAVQAPMVSITHYVDREGQTLGAVSPRRYFCMQCHVPQTTAQPIVPNSFKDLDTLVSRPSDRGDRP
;
A
#
# COMPACT_ATOMS: atom_id res chain seq x y z
N MET A 1 41.82 -10.42 76.03
CA MET A 1 40.69 -10.18 75.12
C MET A 1 41.31 -9.94 73.73
N ARG A 2 41.10 -10.81 72.77
CA ARG A 2 41.80 -10.85 71.49
C ARG A 2 41.03 -9.97 70.46
N PRO A 3 41.68 -9.14 69.63
CA PRO A 3 41.04 -8.16 68.77
C PRO A 3 40.53 -8.71 67.41
N HIS A 4 40.26 -9.99 67.32
CA HIS A 4 39.95 -10.66 66.04
C HIS A 4 38.45 -10.64 65.65
N HIS A 5 37.58 -10.23 66.53
CA HIS A 5 36.12 -10.25 66.27
C HIS A 5 35.54 -8.95 65.67
N LEU A 6 36.33 -7.87 65.65
CA LEU A 6 35.88 -6.60 65.07
C LEU A 6 36.12 -6.47 63.55
N ALA A 7 37.05 -7.25 63.03
CA ALA A 7 37.36 -7.23 61.58
C ALA A 7 36.35 -7.97 60.72
N ALA A 8 35.63 -8.96 61.29
CA ALA A 8 34.66 -9.75 60.53
C ALA A 8 33.32 -9.06 60.32
N LEU A 9 32.97 -8.08 61.14
CA LEU A 9 31.71 -7.31 61.01
C LEU A 9 31.81 -6.14 60.02
N ALA A 10 33.02 -5.63 59.75
CA ALA A 10 33.26 -4.55 58.80
C ALA A 10 33.22 -5.05 57.33
N ALA A 11 33.57 -6.32 57.08
CA ALA A 11 33.57 -6.89 55.73
C ALA A 11 32.15 -7.23 55.20
N LEU A 12 31.19 -7.44 56.09
CA LEU A 12 29.82 -7.81 55.70
C LEU A 12 28.95 -6.60 55.32
N SER A 13 29.32 -5.40 55.78
CA SER A 13 28.57 -4.16 55.45
C SER A 13 28.88 -3.55 54.09
N VAL A 14 29.95 -3.97 53.42
CA VAL A 14 30.36 -3.44 52.10
C VAL A 14 29.74 -4.23 50.94
N LEU A 15 29.30 -5.46 51.20
CA LEU A 15 28.74 -6.34 50.17
C LEU A 15 27.23 -6.15 49.90
N VAL A 16 26.49 -5.50 50.81
CA VAL A 16 25.05 -5.31 50.65
C VAL A 16 24.65 -4.21 49.67
N PRO A 17 25.34 -3.08 49.50
CA PRO A 17 24.91 -2.07 48.56
C PRO A 17 25.20 -2.41 47.09
N ALA A 18 26.04 -3.39 46.76
CA ALA A 18 26.37 -3.76 45.39
C ALA A 18 25.26 -4.59 44.70
N MET A 19 24.34 -5.18 45.44
CA MET A 19 23.25 -5.98 44.88
C MET A 19 21.99 -5.19 44.54
N LEU A 20 21.90 -3.91 44.88
CA LEU A 20 20.70 -3.09 44.64
C LEU A 20 20.76 -2.23 43.37
N SER A 21 21.84 -2.28 42.62
CA SER A 21 22.02 -1.41 41.44
C SER A 21 21.68 -2.09 40.09
N ALA A 22 21.11 -3.30 40.11
CA ALA A 22 20.97 -4.10 38.88
C ALA A 22 19.55 -4.10 38.28
N GLN A 23 18.68 -3.14 38.64
CA GLN A 23 17.30 -3.20 38.16
C GLN A 23 16.75 -1.84 37.76
N SER A 24 17.20 -1.31 36.69
CA SER A 24 16.38 -0.43 35.86
C SER A 24 17.00 -0.32 34.46
N ALA A 25 17.12 -1.46 33.78
CA ALA A 25 17.18 -1.39 32.34
C ALA A 25 15.79 -0.97 31.87
N GLU A 26 15.64 0.30 31.53
CA GLU A 26 14.48 0.77 30.79
C GLU A 26 14.21 -0.20 29.63
N PRO A 27 12.99 -0.68 29.43
CA PRO A 27 12.70 -1.55 28.31
C PRO A 27 13.10 -0.83 27.02
N ARG A 28 14.06 -1.41 26.31
CA ARG A 28 14.56 -0.87 25.04
C ARG A 28 13.36 -0.70 24.11
N ARG A 29 12.95 0.53 23.87
CA ARG A 29 11.92 0.86 22.89
C ARG A 29 12.45 0.42 21.52
N LEU A 30 11.75 -0.53 20.91
CA LEU A 30 12.00 -0.87 19.51
C LEU A 30 11.33 0.21 18.66
N ASP A 31 12.09 1.18 18.23
CA ASP A 31 11.62 2.19 17.28
C ASP A 31 11.38 1.52 15.93
N SER A 32 10.13 1.24 15.65
CA SER A 32 9.69 0.74 14.36
C SER A 32 9.15 1.91 13.53
N PRO A 33 9.58 2.09 12.28
CA PRO A 33 9.03 3.13 11.42
C PRO A 33 7.53 2.91 11.11
N PHE A 34 7.02 1.70 11.36
CA PHE A 34 5.64 1.31 11.10
C PHE A 34 4.75 1.34 12.35
N ARG A 35 5.33 1.62 13.51
CA ARG A 35 4.59 1.66 14.77
C ARG A 35 5.15 2.77 15.66
N PRO A 36 4.30 3.68 16.17
CA PRO A 36 4.72 4.66 17.16
C PRO A 36 5.34 3.97 18.40
N PRO A 37 6.27 4.62 19.11
CA PRO A 37 6.94 4.09 20.29
C PRO A 37 5.98 4.03 21.48
N VAL A 38 5.11 3.03 21.51
CA VAL A 38 4.18 2.74 22.61
C VAL A 38 4.47 1.39 23.22
N ASN A 39 4.03 1.22 24.45
CA ASN A 39 4.06 -0.04 25.15
C ASN A 39 3.23 -1.10 24.37
N PHE A 40 3.67 -2.38 24.39
CA PHE A 40 2.95 -3.47 23.74
C PHE A 40 1.55 -3.74 24.31
N VAL A 41 1.31 -3.33 25.56
CA VAL A 41 0.01 -3.46 26.21
C VAL A 41 -0.96 -2.30 25.89
N GLU A 42 -0.49 -1.24 25.27
CA GLU A 42 -1.30 -0.10 24.87
C GLU A 42 -1.63 -0.21 23.39
N GLN A 43 -2.91 -0.12 23.07
CA GLN A 43 -3.37 -0.06 21.69
C GLN A 43 -3.35 1.39 21.20
N ASN A 44 -2.57 1.67 20.15
CA ASN A 44 -2.63 2.97 19.50
C ASN A 44 -4.00 3.18 18.88
N PRO A 45 -4.54 4.40 18.93
CA PRO A 45 -5.70 4.74 18.13
C PRO A 45 -5.40 4.49 16.65
N ALA A 46 -6.32 3.84 15.95
CA ALA A 46 -6.19 3.64 14.51
C ALA A 46 -6.16 5.01 13.79
N PRO A 47 -5.27 5.21 12.84
CA PRO A 47 -5.32 6.41 12.01
C PRO A 47 -6.65 6.46 11.23
N PRO A 48 -7.15 7.65 10.88
CA PRO A 48 -8.33 7.77 10.05
C PRO A 48 -8.07 7.09 8.69
N ILE A 49 -9.09 6.44 8.16
CA ILE A 49 -9.02 5.86 6.81
C ILE A 49 -8.96 7.00 5.80
N PRO A 50 -7.92 7.07 4.96
CA PRO A 50 -7.82 8.10 3.94
C PRO A 50 -9.01 8.04 2.97
N PRO A 51 -9.59 9.18 2.57
CA PRO A 51 -10.69 9.21 1.62
C PRO A 51 -10.25 8.76 0.23
N ASP A 52 -11.19 8.19 -0.52
CA ASP A 52 -10.99 7.84 -1.91
C ASP A 52 -10.89 9.12 -2.77
N VAL A 53 -10.09 9.07 -3.83
CA VAL A 53 -10.03 10.10 -4.88
C VAL A 53 -11.24 9.89 -5.78
N THR A 54 -12.10 10.89 -5.87
CA THR A 54 -13.39 10.83 -6.60
C THR A 54 -13.63 12.09 -7.44
N ASP A 55 -12.57 12.66 -7.97
CA ASP A 55 -12.62 13.90 -8.77
C ASP A 55 -12.95 13.67 -10.25
N ASP A 56 -13.11 12.40 -10.62
CA ASP A 56 -13.42 11.92 -11.99
C ASP A 56 -12.41 12.41 -13.05
N ARG A 57 -11.17 12.62 -12.64
CA ARG A 57 -10.10 13.07 -13.52
C ARG A 57 -9.23 11.91 -13.98
N ARG A 58 -8.99 11.82 -15.27
CA ARG A 58 -8.08 10.84 -15.81
C ARG A 58 -6.65 11.08 -15.30
N VAL A 59 -6.08 10.04 -14.67
CA VAL A 59 -4.67 10.03 -14.24
C VAL A 59 -3.81 9.44 -15.34
N ALA A 60 -2.65 10.05 -15.59
CA ALA A 60 -1.67 9.54 -16.52
C ALA A 60 -1.11 8.19 -16.03
N ARG A 61 -0.82 7.28 -16.96
CA ARG A 61 -0.14 6.02 -16.64
C ARG A 61 1.33 6.27 -16.35
N ASN A 62 1.89 5.51 -15.42
CA ASN A 62 3.33 5.55 -15.14
C ASN A 62 4.14 4.73 -16.16
N TYR A 63 3.49 3.79 -16.86
CA TYR A 63 4.06 2.98 -17.94
C TYR A 63 2.95 2.53 -18.89
N PRO A 64 3.28 2.19 -20.16
CA PRO A 64 2.28 1.98 -21.22
C PRO A 64 1.21 0.92 -20.91
N GLU A 65 1.60 -0.19 -20.30
CA GLU A 65 0.71 -1.32 -20.01
C GLU A 65 -0.04 -1.18 -18.68
N GLN A 66 0.21 -0.11 -17.92
CA GLN A 66 -0.49 0.10 -16.64
C GLN A 66 -1.99 0.17 -16.88
N PRO A 67 -2.80 -0.64 -16.17
CA PRO A 67 -4.24 -0.44 -16.17
C PRO A 67 -4.57 0.96 -15.62
N PRO A 68 -5.41 1.75 -16.30
CA PRO A 68 -5.82 3.04 -15.77
C PRO A 68 -6.42 2.91 -14.36
N VAL A 69 -6.09 3.82 -13.48
CA VAL A 69 -6.70 3.89 -12.15
C VAL A 69 -8.14 4.37 -12.25
N ILE A 70 -8.95 4.01 -11.26
CA ILE A 70 -10.36 4.40 -11.19
C ILE A 70 -10.45 5.75 -10.50
N PRO A 71 -10.94 6.83 -11.16
CA PRO A 71 -10.99 8.17 -10.60
C PRO A 71 -12.32 8.51 -9.91
N HIS A 72 -13.24 7.57 -9.80
CA HIS A 72 -14.56 7.76 -9.21
C HIS A 72 -14.85 6.70 -8.14
N ASN A 73 -15.88 6.92 -7.34
CA ASN A 73 -16.27 5.97 -6.31
C ASN A 73 -16.81 4.67 -6.93
N VAL A 74 -16.33 3.54 -6.43
CA VAL A 74 -16.75 2.18 -6.81
C VAL A 74 -17.00 1.28 -5.60
N ARG A 75 -17.06 1.86 -4.39
CA ARG A 75 -17.12 1.11 -3.12
C ARG A 75 -18.29 0.13 -3.09
N ASP A 76 -19.43 0.51 -3.64
CA ASP A 76 -20.66 -0.28 -3.63
C ASP A 76 -20.91 -1.03 -4.96
N TYR A 77 -19.93 -1.03 -5.87
CA TYR A 77 -20.08 -1.68 -7.16
C TYR A 77 -19.96 -3.19 -7.05
N GLN A 78 -20.99 -3.88 -7.50
CA GLN A 78 -21.02 -5.35 -7.51
C GLN A 78 -20.42 -5.89 -8.80
N ILE A 79 -19.48 -6.83 -8.65
CA ILE A 79 -18.96 -7.66 -9.74
C ILE A 79 -19.10 -9.11 -9.31
N THR A 80 -20.06 -9.79 -9.91
CA THR A 80 -20.35 -11.22 -9.69
C THR A 80 -20.31 -11.96 -11.02
N LEU A 81 -20.51 -13.27 -11.04
CA LEU A 81 -20.56 -14.03 -12.28
C LEU A 81 -21.69 -13.58 -13.22
N ASN A 82 -22.78 -13.05 -12.67
CA ASN A 82 -23.97 -12.67 -13.42
C ASN A 82 -24.19 -11.16 -13.53
N ASN A 83 -23.41 -10.37 -12.81
CA ASN A 83 -23.52 -8.92 -12.81
C ASN A 83 -22.14 -8.26 -12.76
N ASN A 84 -21.94 -7.28 -13.61
CA ASN A 84 -20.73 -6.46 -13.59
C ASN A 84 -21.15 -5.01 -13.78
N GLN A 85 -21.19 -4.27 -12.67
CA GLN A 85 -21.64 -2.88 -12.66
C GLN A 85 -20.73 -1.95 -13.45
N CYS A 86 -19.43 -2.25 -13.59
CA CYS A 86 -18.54 -1.45 -14.43
C CYS A 86 -18.98 -1.46 -15.91
N LEU A 87 -19.47 -2.62 -16.39
CA LEU A 87 -19.89 -2.77 -17.77
C LEU A 87 -21.24 -2.08 -18.08
N THR A 88 -22.01 -1.68 -17.07
CA THR A 88 -23.24 -0.88 -17.29
C THR A 88 -22.95 0.51 -17.84
N CYS A 89 -21.72 1.00 -17.64
CA CYS A 89 -21.24 2.27 -18.18
C CYS A 89 -20.12 2.08 -19.22
N HIS A 90 -19.16 1.20 -18.95
CA HIS A 90 -17.93 1.08 -19.74
C HIS A 90 -18.02 0.10 -20.92
N SER A 91 -19.10 -0.66 -21.07
CA SER A 91 -19.25 -1.55 -22.23
C SER A 91 -19.57 -0.74 -23.50
N ARG A 92 -19.21 -1.31 -24.66
CA ARG A 92 -19.47 -0.73 -25.98
C ARG A 92 -20.93 -0.26 -26.17
N ARG A 93 -21.87 -0.94 -25.53
CA ARG A 93 -23.30 -0.65 -25.65
C ARG A 93 -23.72 0.64 -24.97
N PHE A 94 -23.05 1.04 -23.89
CA PHE A 94 -23.55 2.07 -23.00
C PHE A 94 -22.66 3.33 -22.96
N THR A 95 -21.41 3.25 -23.40
CA THR A 95 -20.42 4.33 -23.27
C THR A 95 -20.87 5.64 -23.89
N GLU A 96 -21.52 5.58 -25.05
CA GLU A 96 -22.01 6.80 -25.73
C GLU A 96 -23.09 7.53 -24.91
N ALA A 97 -24.04 6.77 -24.34
CA ALA A 97 -25.13 7.36 -23.57
C ALA A 97 -24.66 7.95 -22.24
N VAL A 98 -23.66 7.33 -21.59
CA VAL A 98 -23.19 7.73 -20.25
C VAL A 98 -21.88 8.52 -20.28
N GLN A 99 -21.30 8.72 -21.47
CA GLN A 99 -20.02 9.43 -21.68
C GLN A 99 -18.83 8.82 -20.91
N ALA A 100 -18.91 7.53 -20.56
CA ALA A 100 -17.82 6.82 -19.95
C ALA A 100 -16.82 6.31 -21.01
N PRO A 101 -15.52 6.25 -20.72
CA PRO A 101 -14.54 5.65 -21.64
C PRO A 101 -14.83 4.17 -21.85
N MET A 102 -14.88 3.73 -23.11
CA MET A 102 -15.09 2.33 -23.45
C MET A 102 -13.88 1.48 -23.06
N VAL A 103 -14.13 0.24 -22.59
CA VAL A 103 -13.07 -0.74 -22.40
C VAL A 103 -12.33 -1.01 -23.71
N SER A 104 -10.99 -1.06 -23.67
CA SER A 104 -10.16 -1.22 -24.86
C SER A 104 -10.38 -2.56 -25.55
N ILE A 105 -10.05 -2.64 -26.84
CA ILE A 105 -10.18 -3.87 -27.64
C ILE A 105 -9.45 -5.07 -27.02
N THR A 106 -8.37 -4.85 -26.29
CA THR A 106 -7.62 -5.91 -25.61
C THR A 106 -8.43 -6.67 -24.54
N HIS A 107 -9.54 -6.09 -24.07
CA HIS A 107 -10.45 -6.74 -23.12
C HIS A 107 -11.37 -7.78 -23.81
N TYR A 108 -11.47 -7.75 -25.12
CA TYR A 108 -12.28 -8.66 -25.92
C TYR A 108 -11.46 -9.80 -26.53
N VAL A 109 -10.16 -9.86 -26.28
CA VAL A 109 -9.27 -10.89 -26.82
C VAL A 109 -9.08 -12.02 -25.81
N ASP A 110 -9.27 -13.27 -26.24
CA ASP A 110 -9.01 -14.46 -25.42
C ASP A 110 -7.52 -14.82 -25.35
N ARG A 111 -7.19 -15.98 -24.78
CA ARG A 111 -5.81 -16.45 -24.65
C ARG A 111 -5.21 -16.91 -25.98
N GLU A 112 -6.05 -17.34 -26.89
CA GLU A 112 -5.71 -17.81 -28.21
C GLU A 112 -5.59 -16.66 -29.22
N GLY A 113 -5.80 -15.40 -28.77
CA GLY A 113 -5.72 -14.20 -29.61
C GLY A 113 -6.97 -13.91 -30.42
N GLN A 114 -8.07 -14.64 -30.18
CA GLN A 114 -9.34 -14.42 -30.91
C GLN A 114 -10.12 -13.28 -30.29
N THR A 115 -10.75 -12.46 -31.12
CA THR A 115 -11.63 -11.37 -30.67
C THR A 115 -13.04 -11.91 -30.42
N LEU A 116 -13.50 -11.72 -29.18
CA LEU A 116 -14.83 -12.14 -28.72
C LEU A 116 -15.87 -11.02 -28.89
N GLY A 117 -17.15 -11.41 -28.94
CA GLY A 117 -18.28 -10.46 -28.95
C GLY A 117 -18.52 -9.75 -27.62
N ALA A 118 -18.02 -10.32 -26.52
CA ALA A 118 -18.12 -9.80 -25.16
C ALA A 118 -16.73 -9.71 -24.51
N VAL A 119 -16.67 -9.04 -23.36
CA VAL A 119 -15.43 -8.98 -22.56
C VAL A 119 -14.96 -10.40 -22.22
N SER A 120 -13.69 -10.69 -22.48
CA SER A 120 -13.09 -11.98 -22.21
C SER A 120 -13.21 -12.35 -20.72
N PRO A 121 -13.50 -13.61 -20.37
CA PRO A 121 -13.62 -14.03 -18.97
C PRO A 121 -12.43 -13.64 -18.09
N ARG A 122 -11.21 -13.67 -18.63
CA ARG A 122 -9.98 -13.27 -17.93
C ARG A 122 -9.90 -11.77 -17.65
N ARG A 123 -10.76 -10.95 -18.24
CA ARG A 123 -10.83 -9.49 -18.08
C ARG A 123 -12.13 -9.03 -17.44
N TYR A 124 -12.96 -9.97 -17.01
CA TYR A 124 -14.29 -9.69 -16.50
C TYR A 124 -14.27 -9.04 -15.10
N PHE A 125 -13.37 -9.47 -14.23
CA PHE A 125 -13.23 -8.94 -12.88
C PHE A 125 -12.31 -7.70 -12.86
N CYS A 126 -12.88 -6.56 -13.21
CA CYS A 126 -12.18 -5.31 -13.48
C CYS A 126 -11.25 -4.87 -12.34
N MET A 127 -11.71 -5.00 -11.08
CA MET A 127 -10.99 -4.58 -9.88
C MET A 127 -9.72 -5.42 -9.57
N GLN A 128 -9.49 -6.52 -10.28
CA GLN A 128 -8.23 -7.25 -10.16
C GLN A 128 -7.05 -6.52 -10.83
N CYS A 129 -7.33 -5.60 -11.75
CA CYS A 129 -6.31 -4.83 -12.45
C CYS A 129 -6.51 -3.32 -12.30
N HIS A 130 -7.76 -2.84 -12.28
CA HIS A 130 -8.07 -1.44 -12.08
C HIS A 130 -8.37 -1.19 -10.61
N VAL A 131 -7.71 -0.20 -10.01
CA VAL A 131 -7.83 0.10 -8.58
C VAL A 131 -8.26 1.55 -8.36
N PRO A 132 -9.12 1.81 -7.37
CA PRO A 132 -9.34 3.17 -6.90
C PRO A 132 -8.09 3.72 -6.24
N GLN A 133 -8.00 5.03 -6.15
CA GLN A 133 -6.93 5.73 -5.45
C GLN A 133 -7.43 6.33 -4.16
N THR A 134 -6.55 6.49 -3.20
CA THR A 134 -6.83 7.20 -1.95
C THR A 134 -5.84 8.33 -1.75
N THR A 135 -6.12 9.23 -0.81
CA THR A 135 -5.19 10.31 -0.44
C THR A 135 -4.08 9.84 0.51
N ALA A 136 -4.00 8.54 0.78
CA ALA A 136 -2.95 7.97 1.62
C ALA A 136 -1.57 8.29 1.06
N GLN A 137 -0.69 8.78 1.93
CA GLN A 137 0.70 8.99 1.53
C GLN A 137 1.45 7.66 1.59
N PRO A 138 2.24 7.32 0.57
CA PRO A 138 3.03 6.09 0.59
C PRO A 138 4.10 6.19 1.69
N ILE A 139 4.32 5.07 2.39
CA ILE A 139 5.34 4.99 3.46
C ILE A 139 6.75 5.12 2.88
N VAL A 140 6.94 4.63 1.65
CA VAL A 140 8.20 4.73 0.91
C VAL A 140 7.93 5.33 -0.48
N PRO A 141 8.84 6.13 -1.04
CA PRO A 141 8.68 6.66 -2.38
C PRO A 141 8.71 5.54 -3.42
N ASN A 142 7.98 5.74 -4.52
CA ASN A 142 8.05 4.84 -5.66
C ASN A 142 9.35 5.06 -6.44
N SER A 143 10.20 4.04 -6.51
CA SER A 143 11.46 4.04 -7.28
C SER A 143 11.35 3.25 -8.59
N PHE A 144 10.17 2.73 -8.93
CA PHE A 144 9.96 1.96 -10.15
C PHE A 144 10.24 2.83 -11.40
N LYS A 145 10.99 2.25 -12.33
CA LYS A 145 11.20 2.80 -13.68
C LYS A 145 10.81 1.73 -14.68
N ASP A 146 9.96 2.10 -15.62
CA ASP A 146 9.56 1.18 -16.69
C ASP A 146 10.69 0.97 -17.71
N LEU A 147 10.53 -0.08 -18.51
CA LEU A 147 11.53 -0.45 -19.50
C LEU A 147 11.76 0.65 -20.54
N ASP A 148 10.70 1.31 -21.00
CA ASP A 148 10.81 2.39 -21.99
C ASP A 148 11.63 3.55 -21.44
N THR A 149 11.44 3.90 -20.17
CA THR A 149 12.24 4.91 -19.48
C THR A 149 13.72 4.50 -19.38
N LEU A 150 14.01 3.21 -19.14
CA LEU A 150 15.38 2.70 -19.00
C LEU A 150 16.12 2.65 -20.34
N VAL A 151 15.44 2.29 -21.43
CA VAL A 151 16.06 2.13 -22.76
C VAL A 151 16.02 3.39 -23.62
N SER A 152 15.18 4.37 -23.27
CA SER A 152 15.10 5.64 -23.99
C SER A 152 16.41 6.41 -23.88
N ARG A 153 16.99 6.80 -25.00
CA ARG A 153 18.15 7.67 -25.02
C ARG A 153 17.80 9.08 -24.47
N PRO A 154 18.74 9.78 -23.84
CA PRO A 154 18.48 11.14 -23.32
C PRO A 154 17.95 12.13 -24.37
N SER A 155 18.31 11.95 -25.67
CA SER A 155 17.84 12.78 -26.79
C SER A 155 16.35 12.59 -27.12
N ASP A 156 15.77 11.42 -26.79
CA ASP A 156 14.38 11.12 -27.15
C ASP A 156 13.35 11.69 -26.14
N ARG A 157 13.83 12.23 -25.03
CA ARG A 157 12.97 12.78 -23.95
C ARG A 157 12.54 14.24 -24.18
N GLY A 158 13.17 14.94 -25.11
CA GLY A 158 12.95 16.38 -25.32
C GLY A 158 11.86 16.74 -26.34
N ASP A 159 11.46 15.82 -27.22
CA ASP A 159 10.70 16.14 -28.44
C ASP A 159 9.36 15.40 -28.58
N ARG A 160 8.77 14.88 -27.49
CA ARG A 160 7.38 14.39 -27.57
C ARG A 160 6.40 15.47 -27.12
N PRO A 161 5.48 15.88 -28.03
CA PRO A 161 4.43 16.86 -27.74
C PRO A 161 3.43 16.38 -26.68
#